data_99ba024cb01469eadef332da717587a4
#
_entry.id   99ba024cb01469eadef332da717587a4
#
_cell.length_a   1.000
_cell.length_b   1.000
_cell.length_c   1.000
_cell.angle_alpha   90.00
_cell.angle_beta   90.00
_cell.angle_gamma   90.00
#
_symmetry.space_group_name_H-M   'P 1'
#
loop_
_entity.id
_entity.type
_entity.pdbx_description
1 polymer ?
#
loop_
_entity_poly.entity_id
_entity_poly.type
_entity_poly.pdbx_seq_one_letter_code
_entity_poly.pdbx_strand_id
1 'polypeptide(L)'
;MIRANGVLVTSYACVAKLSGPLHKHDWHYVILDEGHKIRNPDAQTTLACKQFRTTHRLILSGSPIQNSLRELWSLLDFVFPGKLGTLPVFMQEFAVPITQGGYANASEVQVQTAYRCASALRDIIRPYLLRRMKEDVRSHLQLPAKSEQVGPFGGGAAGRQNECSNLPSSKCVLCCLTDVIVW
;
A
#
# COMPACT_ATOMS: atom_id res chain seq x y z
N MET A 1 -1.99 -19.50 -26.63
CA MET A 1 -1.18 -18.45 -26.00
C MET A 1 -0.35 -18.95 -24.81
N ILE A 2 -0.88 -19.74 -23.91
CA ILE A 2 -0.16 -20.17 -22.69
C ILE A 2 0.94 -21.24 -22.94
N ARG A 3 0.95 -21.87 -24.11
CA ARG A 3 1.99 -22.85 -24.51
C ARG A 3 3.26 -22.22 -25.12
N ALA A 4 3.22 -20.94 -25.45
CA ALA A 4 4.38 -20.20 -25.94
C ALA A 4 4.83 -19.28 -24.79
N ASN A 5 6.13 -19.28 -24.46
CA ASN A 5 6.72 -18.37 -23.52
C ASN A 5 6.34 -16.92 -23.90
N GLY A 6 5.37 -16.34 -23.23
CA GLY A 6 4.79 -15.05 -23.56
C GLY A 6 4.34 -14.28 -22.34
N VAL A 7 3.98 -13.02 -22.54
CA VAL A 7 3.42 -12.14 -21.52
C VAL A 7 1.92 -12.02 -21.73
N LEU A 8 1.15 -12.30 -20.68
CA LEU A 8 -0.29 -12.05 -20.65
C LEU A 8 -0.56 -10.73 -19.93
N VAL A 9 -1.10 -9.77 -20.65
CA VAL A 9 -1.59 -8.50 -20.09
C VAL A 9 -3.10 -8.59 -19.93
N THR A 10 -3.59 -8.34 -18.72
CA THR A 10 -5.02 -8.45 -18.41
C THR A 10 -5.44 -7.43 -17.35
N SER A 11 -6.73 -7.27 -17.14
CA SER A 11 -7.27 -6.38 -16.10
C SER A 11 -7.68 -7.15 -14.85
N TYR A 12 -7.74 -6.48 -13.71
CA TYR A 12 -8.22 -7.06 -12.45
C TYR A 12 -9.62 -7.67 -12.57
N ALA A 13 -10.52 -7.01 -13.30
CA ALA A 13 -11.87 -7.52 -13.53
C ALA A 13 -11.87 -8.84 -14.31
N CYS A 14 -10.99 -8.99 -15.29
CA CYS A 14 -10.81 -10.23 -16.03
C CYS A 14 -10.23 -11.34 -15.16
N VAL A 15 -9.27 -11.03 -14.29
CA VAL A 15 -8.72 -12.00 -13.33
C VAL A 15 -9.81 -12.56 -12.44
N ALA A 16 -10.68 -11.72 -11.89
CA ALA A 16 -11.79 -12.17 -11.05
C ALA A 16 -12.79 -13.08 -11.80
N LYS A 17 -13.05 -12.78 -13.08
CA LYS A 17 -13.99 -13.55 -13.91
C LYS A 17 -13.42 -14.85 -14.46
N LEU A 18 -12.14 -14.83 -14.84
CA LEU A 18 -11.45 -15.94 -15.52
C LEU A 18 -10.49 -16.70 -14.57
N SER A 19 -10.72 -16.63 -13.28
CA SER A 19 -9.84 -17.22 -12.27
C SER A 19 -9.57 -18.70 -12.52
N GLY A 20 -10.57 -19.51 -12.82
CA GLY A 20 -10.44 -20.94 -13.06
C GLY A 20 -9.41 -21.32 -14.13
N PRO A 21 -9.49 -20.81 -15.37
CA PRO A 21 -8.47 -21.04 -16.40
C PRO A 21 -7.10 -20.51 -16.03
N LEU A 22 -7.00 -19.31 -15.45
CA LEU A 22 -5.73 -18.67 -15.14
C LEU A 22 -4.97 -19.37 -14.01
N HIS A 23 -5.68 -19.89 -13.01
CA HIS A 23 -5.08 -20.57 -11.86
C HIS A 23 -4.62 -22.01 -12.14
N LYS A 24 -5.01 -22.59 -13.29
CA LYS A 24 -4.55 -23.93 -13.71
C LYS A 24 -3.12 -23.94 -14.20
N HIS A 25 -2.55 -22.78 -14.50
CA HIS A 25 -1.21 -22.64 -15.05
C HIS A 25 -0.24 -22.15 -13.99
N ASP A 26 0.99 -22.61 -14.07
CA ASP A 26 2.11 -22.12 -13.29
C ASP A 26 2.70 -20.90 -14.02
N TRP A 27 2.73 -19.77 -13.33
CA TRP A 27 3.25 -18.51 -13.86
C TRP A 27 4.65 -18.27 -13.32
N HIS A 28 5.55 -17.80 -14.19
CA HIS A 28 6.90 -17.45 -13.76
C HIS A 28 6.89 -16.17 -12.90
N TYR A 29 6.16 -15.17 -13.35
CA TYR A 29 5.95 -13.90 -12.64
C TYR A 29 4.47 -13.49 -12.65
N VAL A 30 4.03 -12.88 -11.57
CA VAL A 30 2.76 -12.13 -11.51
C VAL A 30 3.08 -10.72 -11.05
N ILE A 31 2.82 -9.75 -11.92
CA ILE A 31 3.07 -8.33 -11.68
C ILE A 31 1.74 -7.62 -11.62
N LEU A 32 1.46 -6.94 -10.51
CA LEU A 32 0.26 -6.14 -10.32
C LEU A 32 0.62 -4.66 -10.40
N ASP A 33 0.13 -3.98 -11.43
CA ASP A 33 0.19 -2.53 -11.50
C ASP A 33 -0.99 -1.92 -10.74
N GLU A 34 -0.79 -0.74 -10.15
CA GLU A 34 -1.78 -0.09 -9.28
C GLU A 34 -2.28 -1.01 -8.16
N GLY A 35 -1.34 -1.58 -7.40
CA GLY A 35 -1.58 -2.59 -6.37
C GLY A 35 -2.61 -2.23 -5.31
N HIS A 36 -2.96 -0.94 -5.15
CA HIS A 36 -4.05 -0.51 -4.29
C HIS A 36 -5.40 -1.16 -4.63
N LYS A 37 -5.54 -1.74 -5.83
CA LYS A 37 -6.75 -2.49 -6.23
C LYS A 37 -6.99 -3.76 -5.41
N ILE A 38 -5.95 -4.33 -4.80
CA ILE A 38 -6.03 -5.52 -3.94
C ILE A 38 -5.85 -5.22 -2.44
N ARG A 39 -6.04 -3.96 -2.04
CA ARG A 39 -5.91 -3.53 -0.64
C ARG A 39 -6.95 -4.15 0.30
N ASN A 40 -8.16 -4.44 -0.20
CA ASN A 40 -9.18 -5.13 0.60
C ASN A 40 -8.96 -6.65 0.54
N PRO A 41 -8.57 -7.31 1.67
CA PRO A 41 -8.28 -8.73 1.70
C PRO A 41 -9.47 -9.62 1.36
N ASP A 42 -10.70 -9.15 1.58
CA ASP A 42 -11.92 -9.92 1.36
C ASP A 42 -12.53 -9.73 -0.04
N ALA A 43 -11.97 -8.83 -0.85
CA ALA A 43 -12.47 -8.60 -2.20
C ALA A 43 -12.20 -9.81 -3.11
N GLN A 44 -13.18 -10.17 -3.94
CA GLN A 44 -13.05 -11.28 -4.89
C GLN A 44 -11.82 -11.13 -5.80
N THR A 45 -11.52 -9.91 -6.22
CA THR A 45 -10.33 -9.61 -7.01
C THR A 45 -9.04 -9.93 -6.25
N THR A 46 -8.97 -9.58 -4.97
CA THR A 46 -7.81 -9.86 -4.12
C THR A 46 -7.62 -11.35 -3.93
N LEU A 47 -8.69 -12.07 -3.62
CA LEU A 47 -8.68 -13.53 -3.48
C LEU A 47 -8.23 -14.21 -4.78
N ALA A 48 -8.76 -13.78 -5.92
CA ALA A 48 -8.35 -14.29 -7.22
C ALA A 48 -6.87 -14.01 -7.52
N CYS A 49 -6.36 -12.82 -7.21
CA CYS A 49 -4.95 -12.50 -7.40
C CYS A 49 -4.04 -13.34 -6.49
N LYS A 50 -4.43 -13.61 -5.25
CA LYS A 50 -3.63 -14.42 -4.31
C LYS A 50 -3.56 -15.90 -4.72
N GLN A 51 -4.51 -16.40 -5.49
CA GLN A 51 -4.57 -17.81 -5.93
C GLN A 51 -3.63 -18.13 -7.10
N PHE A 52 -2.97 -17.15 -7.71
CA PHE A 52 -2.01 -17.44 -8.77
C PHE A 52 -0.87 -18.34 -8.28
N ARG A 53 -0.57 -19.38 -9.06
CA ARG A 53 0.54 -20.29 -8.80
C ARG A 53 1.81 -19.69 -9.39
N THR A 54 2.59 -19.03 -8.55
CA THR A 54 3.85 -18.39 -8.91
C THR A 54 4.73 -18.21 -7.68
N THR A 55 6.04 -18.27 -7.88
CA THR A 55 7.04 -17.96 -6.85
C THR A 55 7.45 -16.48 -6.85
N HIS A 56 7.26 -15.78 -7.97
CA HIS A 56 7.69 -14.38 -8.10
C HIS A 56 6.47 -13.47 -8.22
N ARG A 57 6.31 -12.61 -7.23
CA ARG A 57 5.19 -11.67 -7.15
C ARG A 57 5.70 -10.26 -6.96
N LEU A 58 5.17 -9.33 -7.75
CA LEU A 58 5.56 -7.94 -7.72
C LEU A 58 4.32 -7.05 -7.69
N ILE A 59 4.37 -6.01 -6.89
CA ILE A 59 3.36 -4.95 -6.87
C ILE A 59 4.02 -3.63 -7.23
N LEU A 60 3.42 -2.91 -8.17
CA LEU A 60 3.73 -1.53 -8.47
C LEU A 60 2.58 -0.67 -7.95
N SER A 61 2.86 0.37 -7.19
CA SER A 61 1.83 1.28 -6.69
C SER A 61 2.39 2.68 -6.52
N GLY A 62 1.70 3.66 -7.10
CA GLY A 62 2.00 5.07 -6.89
C GLY A 62 1.33 5.66 -5.64
N SER A 63 0.36 4.94 -5.08
CA SER A 63 -0.35 5.34 -3.87
C SER A 63 0.05 4.40 -2.74
N PRO A 64 0.96 4.82 -1.88
CA PRO A 64 1.31 4.04 -0.70
C PRO A 64 0.05 3.87 0.18
N ILE A 65 0.16 3.04 1.17
CA ILE A 65 -0.87 2.69 2.14
C ILE A 65 -1.61 3.96 2.59
N GLN A 66 -2.87 4.08 2.18
CA GLN A 66 -3.59 5.34 2.40
C GLN A 66 -4.29 5.37 3.75
N ASN A 67 -4.80 4.25 4.29
CA ASN A 67 -5.78 4.35 5.36
C ASN A 67 -5.65 3.32 6.50
N SER A 68 -5.07 2.13 6.31
CA SER A 68 -5.05 1.14 7.38
C SER A 68 -3.95 0.09 7.27
N LEU A 69 -3.52 -0.42 8.42
CA LEU A 69 -2.57 -1.54 8.50
C LEU A 69 -3.14 -2.83 7.91
N ARG A 70 -4.48 -2.98 7.90
CA ARG A 70 -5.15 -4.09 7.23
C ARG A 70 -4.93 -4.10 5.72
N GLU A 71 -4.91 -2.92 5.09
CA GLU A 71 -4.59 -2.78 3.67
C GLU A 71 -3.13 -3.14 3.39
N LEU A 72 -2.22 -2.68 4.24
CA LEU A 72 -0.80 -3.05 4.19
C LEU A 72 -0.62 -4.56 4.25
N TRP A 73 -1.28 -5.21 5.20
CA TRP A 73 -1.24 -6.66 5.33
C TRP A 73 -1.69 -7.35 4.04
N SER A 74 -2.78 -6.88 3.41
CA SER A 74 -3.29 -7.50 2.19
C SER A 74 -2.30 -7.44 1.03
N LEU A 75 -1.59 -6.31 0.87
CA LEU A 75 -0.56 -6.14 -0.15
C LEU A 75 0.65 -7.04 0.11
N LEU A 76 1.13 -7.05 1.34
CA LEU A 76 2.30 -7.87 1.72
C LEU A 76 2.00 -9.36 1.69
N ASP A 77 0.80 -9.77 2.07
CA ASP A 77 0.38 -11.17 1.99
C ASP A 77 0.26 -11.67 0.55
N PHE A 78 0.00 -10.77 -0.42
CA PHE A 78 0.12 -11.13 -1.83
C PHE A 78 1.58 -11.37 -2.22
N VAL A 79 2.51 -10.48 -1.85
CA VAL A 79 3.93 -10.58 -2.26
C VAL A 79 4.63 -11.73 -1.53
N PHE A 80 4.40 -11.85 -0.22
CA PHE A 80 4.99 -12.86 0.66
C PHE A 80 3.92 -13.53 1.51
N PRO A 81 3.20 -14.51 0.97
CA PRO A 81 2.15 -15.21 1.70
C PRO A 81 2.65 -15.76 3.03
N GLY A 82 1.93 -15.42 4.11
CA GLY A 82 2.22 -15.91 5.45
C GLY A 82 3.35 -15.22 6.20
N LYS A 83 4.11 -14.29 5.58
CA LYS A 83 5.24 -13.59 6.24
C LYS A 83 4.82 -12.79 7.49
N LEU A 84 3.64 -12.18 7.45
CA LEU A 84 3.06 -11.42 8.56
C LEU A 84 2.03 -12.23 9.38
N GLY A 85 1.99 -13.55 9.19
CA GLY A 85 0.98 -14.38 9.80
C GLY A 85 -0.42 -14.18 9.24
N THR A 86 -1.44 -14.71 9.92
CA THR A 86 -2.84 -14.52 9.52
C THR A 86 -3.32 -13.11 9.84
N LEU A 87 -4.34 -12.65 9.11
CA LEU A 87 -4.90 -11.31 9.35
C LEU A 87 -5.33 -11.06 10.79
N PRO A 88 -6.04 -11.97 11.50
CA PRO A 88 -6.40 -11.75 12.89
C PRO A 88 -5.19 -11.57 13.81
N VAL A 89 -4.16 -12.40 13.65
CA VAL A 89 -2.92 -12.29 14.45
C VAL A 89 -2.22 -10.98 14.16
N PHE A 90 -2.06 -10.60 12.90
CA PHE A 90 -1.46 -9.32 12.52
C PHE A 90 -2.23 -8.12 13.10
N MET A 91 -3.56 -8.17 13.07
CA MET A 91 -4.38 -7.11 13.65
C MET A 91 -4.17 -6.99 15.16
N GLN A 92 -4.08 -8.10 15.86
CA GLN A 92 -3.88 -8.13 17.31
C GLN A 92 -2.47 -7.68 17.71
N GLU A 93 -1.44 -8.19 17.06
CA GLU A 93 -0.04 -7.97 17.43
C GLU A 93 0.51 -6.61 16.96
N PHE A 94 0.05 -6.10 15.82
CA PHE A 94 0.58 -4.88 15.24
C PHE A 94 -0.47 -3.77 15.12
N ALA A 95 -1.61 -4.04 14.49
CA ALA A 95 -2.53 -2.97 14.12
C ALA A 95 -3.22 -2.33 15.33
N VAL A 96 -3.68 -3.11 16.27
CA VAL A 96 -4.36 -2.62 17.49
C VAL A 96 -3.39 -1.80 18.35
N PRO A 97 -2.19 -2.29 18.72
CA PRO A 97 -1.25 -1.50 19.52
C PRO A 97 -0.83 -0.19 18.83
N ILE A 98 -0.53 -0.24 17.53
CA ILE A 98 -0.13 0.94 16.76
C ILE A 98 -1.26 1.98 16.74
N THR A 99 -2.50 1.54 16.52
CA THR A 99 -3.66 2.44 16.50
C THR A 99 -3.92 3.06 17.87
N GLN A 100 -3.85 2.26 18.93
CA GLN A 100 -4.08 2.74 20.30
C GLN A 100 -3.05 3.78 20.74
N GLY A 101 -1.78 3.60 20.40
CA GLY A 101 -0.74 4.57 20.70
C GLY A 101 -0.82 5.86 19.89
N GLY A 102 -1.62 5.88 18.80
CA GLY A 102 -1.89 7.06 17.99
C GLY A 102 -3.00 7.98 18.54
N TYR A 103 -3.76 7.56 19.54
CA TYR A 103 -4.82 8.39 20.12
C TYR A 103 -4.25 9.55 20.96
N ALA A 104 -4.95 10.69 20.95
CA ALA A 104 -4.53 11.87 21.69
C ALA A 104 -4.46 11.66 23.22
N ASN A 105 -5.23 10.71 23.73
CA ASN A 105 -5.30 10.34 25.17
C ASN A 105 -4.55 9.04 25.49
N ALA A 106 -3.67 8.57 24.58
CA ALA A 106 -2.89 7.37 24.83
C ALA A 106 -1.93 7.57 25.99
N SER A 107 -1.82 6.56 26.84
CA SER A 107 -0.83 6.53 27.92
C SER A 107 0.59 6.40 27.35
N GLU A 108 1.59 6.81 28.11
CA GLU A 108 3.00 6.70 27.71
C GLU A 108 3.39 5.25 27.36
N VAL A 109 2.89 4.29 28.11
CA VAL A 109 3.11 2.86 27.85
C VAL A 109 2.51 2.44 26.50
N GLN A 110 1.30 2.92 26.15
CA GLN A 110 0.68 2.64 24.86
C GLN A 110 1.48 3.27 23.71
N VAL A 111 1.96 4.50 23.87
CA VAL A 111 2.79 5.17 22.86
C VAL A 111 4.10 4.40 22.65
N GLN A 112 4.79 3.99 23.71
CA GLN A 112 6.01 3.21 23.61
C GLN A 112 5.78 1.85 22.96
N THR A 113 4.70 1.16 23.31
CA THR A 113 4.33 -0.13 22.71
C THR A 113 4.05 0.04 21.22
N ALA A 114 3.26 1.05 20.85
CA ALA A 114 2.97 1.36 19.45
C ALA A 114 4.24 1.65 18.64
N TYR A 115 5.17 2.42 19.20
CA TYR A 115 6.45 2.71 18.55
C TYR A 115 7.28 1.45 18.33
N ARG A 116 7.35 0.55 19.33
CA ARG A 116 8.06 -0.74 19.19
C ARG A 116 7.43 -1.61 18.12
N CYS A 117 6.10 -1.76 18.11
CA CYS A 117 5.37 -2.53 17.10
C CYS A 117 5.56 -1.93 15.69
N ALA A 118 5.46 -0.61 15.54
CA ALA A 118 5.68 0.05 14.26
C ALA A 118 7.12 -0.10 13.75
N SER A 119 8.10 0.01 14.64
CA SER A 119 9.52 -0.19 14.29
C SER A 119 9.79 -1.62 13.88
N ALA A 120 9.28 -2.62 14.60
CA ALA A 120 9.42 -4.03 14.26
C ALA A 120 8.77 -4.34 12.91
N LEU A 121 7.56 -3.84 12.67
CA LEU A 121 6.86 -4.01 11.40
C LEU A 121 7.64 -3.39 10.25
N ARG A 122 8.13 -2.17 10.40
CA ARG A 122 8.98 -1.49 9.42
C ARG A 122 10.22 -2.32 9.08
N ASP A 123 10.92 -2.85 10.09
CA ASP A 123 12.15 -3.62 9.89
C ASP A 123 11.88 -4.95 9.17
N ILE A 124 10.72 -5.59 9.42
CA ILE A 124 10.28 -6.78 8.70
C ILE A 124 10.01 -6.47 7.22
N ILE A 125 9.43 -5.30 6.93
CA ILE A 125 8.96 -4.93 5.58
C ILE A 125 10.10 -4.32 4.74
N ARG A 126 10.99 -3.58 5.36
CA ARG A 126 12.04 -2.78 4.70
C ARG A 126 12.81 -3.53 3.60
N PRO A 127 13.23 -4.79 3.75
CA PRO A 127 13.98 -5.49 2.70
C PRO A 127 13.18 -5.73 1.41
N TYR A 128 11.86 -5.63 1.48
CA TYR A 128 10.94 -5.95 0.39
C TYR A 128 10.31 -4.73 -0.26
N LEU A 129 10.76 -3.54 0.15
CA LEU A 129 10.21 -2.27 -0.30
C LEU A 129 11.26 -1.46 -1.01
N LEU A 130 10.90 -0.93 -2.18
CA LEU A 130 11.69 0.07 -2.85
C LEU A 130 10.87 1.33 -3.08
N ARG A 131 11.27 2.42 -2.45
CA ARG A 131 10.72 3.74 -2.68
C ARG A 131 11.84 4.70 -3.09
N ARG A 132 11.60 5.45 -4.16
CA ARG A 132 12.47 6.54 -4.60
C ARG A 132 11.68 7.83 -4.61
N MET A 133 12.23 8.85 -3.98
CA MET A 133 11.64 10.18 -4.04
C MET A 133 12.01 10.85 -5.37
N LYS A 134 11.15 11.77 -5.85
CA LYS A 134 11.46 12.53 -7.08
C LYS A 134 12.77 13.30 -6.98
N GLU A 135 13.15 13.71 -5.78
CA GLU A 135 14.40 14.43 -5.50
C GLU A 135 15.62 13.54 -5.74
N ASP A 136 15.55 12.26 -5.35
CA ASP A 136 16.64 11.29 -5.50
C ASP A 136 16.94 10.97 -6.98
N VAL A 137 15.95 11.13 -7.85
CA VAL A 137 16.05 10.81 -9.29
C VAL A 137 16.11 12.06 -10.18
N ARG A 138 16.13 13.26 -9.62
CA ARG A 138 16.18 14.53 -10.39
C ARG A 138 17.34 14.60 -11.36
N SER A 139 18.48 14.04 -11.00
CA SER A 139 19.68 14.00 -11.88
C SER A 139 19.47 13.15 -13.13
N HIS A 140 18.54 12.20 -13.10
CA HIS A 140 18.24 11.29 -14.20
C HIS A 140 16.98 11.67 -14.99
N LEU A 141 16.15 12.56 -14.44
CA LEU A 141 14.89 12.98 -15.03
C LEU A 141 14.94 14.50 -15.31
N GLN A 142 15.13 14.87 -16.57
CA GLN A 142 14.99 16.26 -17.02
C GLN A 142 13.50 16.62 -17.14
N LEU A 143 12.84 16.81 -16.02
CA LEU A 143 11.46 17.26 -16.00
C LEU A 143 11.42 18.79 -16.09
N PRO A 144 10.49 19.39 -16.87
CA PRO A 144 10.29 20.81 -16.88
C PRO A 144 9.88 21.33 -15.51
N ALA A 145 10.17 22.59 -15.23
CA ALA A 145 9.78 23.23 -13.98
C ALA A 145 8.25 23.21 -13.82
N LYS A 146 7.78 22.85 -12.62
CA LYS A 146 6.35 22.90 -12.30
C LYS A 146 5.92 24.37 -12.23
N SER A 147 5.00 24.78 -13.10
CA SER A 147 4.33 26.09 -13.03
C SER A 147 2.92 25.89 -12.48
N GLU A 148 2.58 26.59 -11.39
CA GLU A 148 1.23 26.63 -10.84
C GLU A 148 0.62 27.99 -11.20
N GLN A 149 -0.48 27.99 -11.94
CA GLN A 149 -1.26 29.19 -12.22
C GLN A 149 -2.56 29.11 -11.42
N VAL A 150 -2.68 29.95 -10.40
CA VAL A 150 -3.92 30.14 -9.66
C VAL A 150 -4.71 31.25 -10.39
N GLY A 151 -5.64 30.82 -11.24
CA GLY A 151 -6.58 31.77 -11.86
C GLY A 151 -7.69 32.16 -10.88
N PRO A 152 -8.14 33.42 -10.84
CA PRO A 152 -9.32 33.77 -10.07
C PRO A 152 -10.56 33.14 -10.73
N PHE A 153 -11.13 32.13 -10.08
CA PHE A 153 -12.46 31.66 -10.43
C PHE A 153 -13.47 32.69 -9.97
N GLY A 154 -13.88 33.56 -10.89
CA GLY A 154 -15.00 34.46 -10.68
C GLY A 154 -16.31 33.68 -10.76
N GLY A 155 -17.07 33.66 -9.67
CA GLY A 155 -18.50 33.35 -9.72
C GLY A 155 -18.98 32.25 -8.78
N GLY A 156 -19.80 32.63 -7.81
CA GLY A 156 -20.77 31.76 -7.15
C GLY A 156 -20.46 31.49 -5.68
N ALA A 157 -21.16 32.24 -4.84
CA ALA A 157 -21.16 32.08 -3.38
C ALA A 157 -21.57 30.68 -2.94
N ALA A 158 -20.70 30.02 -2.22
CA ALA A 158 -20.91 29.13 -1.08
C ALA A 158 -19.54 28.58 -0.65
N GLY A 159 -18.81 29.40 0.09
CA GLY A 159 -17.56 28.97 0.70
C GLY A 159 -17.77 27.90 1.74
N ARG A 160 -17.09 26.78 1.60
CA ARG A 160 -16.61 26.04 2.77
C ARG A 160 -15.10 26.13 2.76
N GLN A 161 -14.60 27.00 3.60
CA GLN A 161 -13.21 27.05 4.02
C GLN A 161 -12.92 25.74 4.75
N ASN A 162 -12.20 24.84 4.10
CA ASN A 162 -11.50 23.79 4.81
C ASN A 162 -10.14 24.37 5.21
N GLU A 163 -10.12 25.01 6.36
CA GLU A 163 -8.89 25.29 7.09
C GLU A 163 -8.25 23.97 7.49
N CYS A 164 -7.21 23.57 6.77
CA CYS A 164 -6.21 22.64 7.30
C CYS A 164 -5.38 23.41 8.34
N SER A 165 -5.95 23.61 9.53
CA SER A 165 -5.24 24.15 10.67
C SER A 165 -4.31 23.10 11.28
N ASN A 166 -3.02 23.37 11.18
CA ASN A 166 -1.95 23.06 12.13
C ASN A 166 -2.22 21.97 13.17
N LEU A 167 -1.92 20.73 12.82
CA LEU A 167 -1.63 19.71 13.81
C LEU A 167 -0.10 19.59 13.95
N PRO A 168 0.42 19.66 15.19
CA PRO A 168 1.85 19.55 15.40
C PRO A 168 2.34 18.16 14.97
N SER A 169 3.40 18.17 14.15
CA SER A 169 4.00 17.03 13.45
C SER A 169 4.64 15.93 14.36
N SER A 170 4.41 15.97 15.66
CA SER A 170 5.05 15.08 16.62
C SER A 170 4.22 13.88 17.10
N LYS A 171 2.99 13.67 16.60
CA LYS A 171 2.09 12.63 17.14
C LYS A 171 1.54 11.61 16.15
N CYS A 172 2.02 11.57 14.92
CA CYS A 172 1.51 10.57 13.97
C CYS A 172 2.49 9.39 13.87
N VAL A 173 2.32 8.38 14.74
CA VAL A 173 3.04 7.11 14.63
C VAL A 173 2.79 6.43 13.28
N LEU A 174 1.67 6.73 12.63
CA LEU A 174 1.35 6.28 11.28
C LEU A 174 2.23 6.95 10.21
N CYS A 175 2.73 8.17 10.44
CA CYS A 175 3.60 8.86 9.48
C CYS A 175 4.93 8.12 9.26
N CYS A 176 5.38 7.29 10.22
CA CYS A 176 6.57 6.46 10.04
C CYS A 176 6.37 5.31 9.03
N LEU A 177 5.12 4.99 8.67
CA LEU A 177 4.77 3.93 7.73
C LEU A 177 4.33 4.46 6.35
N THR A 178 4.16 5.78 6.19
CA THR A 178 3.66 6.37 4.95
C THR A 178 4.67 6.41 3.81
N ASP A 179 5.91 5.97 4.06
CA ASP A 179 7.00 6.04 3.07
C ASP A 179 7.28 4.70 2.38
N VAL A 180 6.24 3.90 2.13
CA VAL A 180 6.43 2.52 1.69
C VAL A 180 5.77 2.26 0.35
N ILE A 181 6.57 1.98 -0.68
CA ILE A 181 6.13 1.41 -1.95
C ILE A 181 6.72 0.01 -2.08
N VAL A 182 5.86 -0.95 -2.35
CA VAL A 182 6.21 -2.36 -2.55
C VAL A 182 6.57 -2.60 -4.01
N TRP A 183 7.67 -3.30 -4.23
CA TRP A 183 8.01 -3.91 -5.52
C TRP A 183 7.49 -5.32 -5.60
#